data_9862399bdd9756967643787bf87f486f
#
_entry.id   9862399bdd9756967643787bf87f486f
#
_cell.length_a   1.000
_cell.length_b   1.000
_cell.length_c   1.000
_cell.angle_alpha   90.00
_cell.angle_beta   90.00
_cell.angle_gamma   90.00
#
_symmetry.space_group_name_H-M   'P 1'
#
loop_
_entity.id
_entity.type
_entity.pdbx_description
1 polymer ?
#
loop_
_entity_poly.entity_id
_entity_poly.type
_entity_poly.pdbx_seq_one_letter_code
_entity_poly.pdbx_strand_id
1 'polypeptide(L)'
;MTMSEFTLKTRLLAALEGKPVDKVPVCSVTQTGIVELMDEVGAAWPEAHTNPELMAKLAIANYELSGLEAVRLPYCLTVLVEAMGCQINMGTKNRQPSVIEHPYPKSLDGAAVPADLLQKGRIPAVLEAIKIVREKVGPDVPIIGGMEGPITVASDLVSVKSFMKWSIKKTDLFEQALDIATEAAIAYANAM
;
A
#
# COMPACT_ATOMS: atom_id res chain seq x y z
N MET A 1 -32.02 0.28 25.04
CA MET A 1 -31.07 -0.27 24.10
C MET A 1 -29.73 0.30 24.49
N THR A 2 -28.88 -0.50 25.07
CA THR A 2 -27.50 -0.13 25.42
C THR A 2 -26.77 0.24 24.13
N MET A 3 -26.09 1.39 24.12
CA MET A 3 -25.24 1.79 23.00
C MET A 3 -24.23 0.68 22.76
N SER A 4 -24.14 0.23 21.51
CA SER A 4 -23.37 -0.93 21.12
C SER A 4 -21.89 -0.70 21.41
N GLU A 5 -21.29 -1.71 21.99
CA GLU A 5 -19.88 -1.81 22.33
C GLU A 5 -18.98 -2.03 21.09
N PHE A 6 -19.23 -1.28 19.98
CA PHE A 6 -18.36 -1.33 18.83
C PHE A 6 -17.05 -0.58 19.12
N THR A 7 -15.92 -1.25 19.00
CA THR A 7 -14.63 -0.57 18.78
C THR A 7 -14.59 -0.04 17.35
N LEU A 8 -13.63 0.83 17.03
CA LEU A 8 -13.44 1.31 15.65
C LEU A 8 -13.20 0.13 14.69
N LYS A 9 -12.43 -0.86 15.12
CA LYS A 9 -12.13 -2.06 14.33
C LYS A 9 -13.34 -2.94 14.12
N THR A 10 -14.09 -3.26 15.17
CA THR A 10 -15.26 -4.14 15.06
C THR A 10 -16.37 -3.50 14.26
N ARG A 11 -16.54 -2.15 14.35
CA ARG A 11 -17.45 -1.38 13.51
C ARG A 11 -17.09 -1.48 12.03
N LEU A 12 -15.80 -1.24 11.70
CA LEU A 12 -15.34 -1.33 10.30
C LEU A 12 -15.56 -2.73 9.74
N LEU A 13 -15.16 -3.78 10.47
CA LEU A 13 -15.34 -5.16 10.03
C LEU A 13 -16.81 -5.52 9.84
N ALA A 14 -17.70 -5.15 10.77
CA ALA A 14 -19.12 -5.38 10.64
C ALA A 14 -19.71 -4.67 9.41
N ALA A 15 -19.31 -3.42 9.16
CA ALA A 15 -19.75 -2.69 7.97
C ALA A 15 -19.28 -3.33 6.66
N LEU A 16 -18.03 -3.82 6.60
CA LEU A 16 -17.50 -4.53 5.44
C LEU A 16 -18.21 -5.87 5.18
N GLU A 17 -18.72 -6.51 6.22
CA GLU A 17 -19.54 -7.73 6.14
C GLU A 17 -21.03 -7.46 5.85
N GLY A 18 -21.42 -6.20 5.67
CA GLY A 18 -22.83 -5.81 5.46
C GLY A 18 -23.73 -5.97 6.68
N LYS A 19 -23.14 -6.08 7.88
CA LYS A 19 -23.86 -6.18 9.15
C LYS A 19 -24.32 -4.80 9.65
N PRO A 20 -25.40 -4.72 10.46
CA PRO A 20 -25.80 -3.47 11.10
C PRO A 20 -24.71 -2.91 12.00
N VAL A 21 -24.51 -1.60 11.95
CA VAL A 21 -23.56 -0.85 12.77
C VAL A 21 -24.25 0.34 13.42
N ASP A 22 -23.69 0.85 14.51
CA ASP A 22 -24.22 2.03 15.22
C ASP A 22 -24.07 3.32 14.40
N LYS A 23 -23.01 3.43 13.59
CA LYS A 23 -22.78 4.52 12.63
C LYS A 23 -21.90 4.03 11.48
N VAL A 24 -21.91 4.71 10.35
CA VAL A 24 -21.03 4.43 9.22
C VAL A 24 -19.58 4.73 9.64
N PRO A 25 -18.62 3.78 9.53
CA PRO A 25 -17.22 4.04 9.83
C PRO A 25 -16.61 4.99 8.80
N VAL A 26 -15.83 5.97 9.28
CA VAL A 26 -15.16 6.96 8.43
C VAL A 26 -13.69 6.60 8.31
N CYS A 27 -13.29 6.04 7.18
CA CYS A 27 -11.89 5.69 6.92
C CYS A 27 -11.51 5.99 5.46
N SER A 28 -10.21 6.11 5.20
CA SER A 28 -9.68 6.22 3.85
C SER A 28 -8.98 4.93 3.45
N VAL A 29 -9.33 4.41 2.28
CA VAL A 29 -8.63 3.28 1.64
C VAL A 29 -7.55 3.76 0.66
N THR A 30 -7.51 5.06 0.40
CA THR A 30 -6.50 5.71 -0.44
C THR A 30 -5.42 6.36 0.41
N GLN A 31 -4.54 7.11 -0.23
CA GLN A 31 -3.43 7.77 0.44
C GLN A 31 -3.91 8.87 1.39
N THR A 32 -3.26 8.96 2.53
CA THR A 32 -3.66 9.85 3.61
C THR A 32 -2.57 10.83 4.05
N GLY A 33 -1.36 10.80 3.44
CA GLY A 33 -0.31 11.77 3.73
C GLY A 33 -0.61 13.11 3.05
N ILE A 34 -0.71 14.18 3.84
CA ILE A 34 -0.88 15.55 3.37
C ILE A 34 0.21 16.44 3.95
N VAL A 35 0.54 17.53 3.24
CA VAL A 35 1.68 18.41 3.60
C VAL A 35 1.51 19.05 4.96
N GLU A 36 0.29 19.46 5.30
CA GLU A 36 -0.03 20.08 6.58
C GLU A 36 0.26 19.15 7.76
N LEU A 37 -0.11 17.87 7.65
CA LEU A 37 0.21 16.89 8.69
C LEU A 37 1.70 16.57 8.75
N MET A 38 2.39 16.54 7.59
CA MET A 38 3.84 16.36 7.56
C MET A 38 4.57 17.47 8.32
N ASP A 39 4.10 18.72 8.16
CA ASP A 39 4.64 19.88 8.87
C ASP A 39 4.33 19.83 10.36
N GLU A 40 3.09 19.52 10.71
CA GLU A 40 2.64 19.46 12.10
C GLU A 40 3.42 18.44 12.93
N VAL A 41 3.66 17.26 12.37
CA VAL A 41 4.32 16.18 13.11
C VAL A 41 5.81 16.03 12.82
N GLY A 42 6.38 16.80 11.89
CA GLY A 42 7.78 16.69 11.50
C GLY A 42 8.14 15.31 10.92
N ALA A 43 7.23 14.70 10.15
CA ALA A 43 7.43 13.43 9.47
C ALA A 43 7.00 13.58 8.00
N ALA A 44 7.94 13.90 7.13
CA ALA A 44 7.64 14.29 5.75
C ALA A 44 8.14 13.27 4.70
N TRP A 45 7.52 13.30 3.54
CA TRP A 45 8.05 12.70 2.33
C TRP A 45 9.28 13.49 1.83
N PRO A 46 10.24 12.83 1.15
CA PRO A 46 10.29 11.39 0.81
C PRO A 46 10.76 10.48 1.95
N GLU A 47 11.34 10.99 3.04
CA GLU A 47 11.94 10.20 4.11
C GLU A 47 10.95 9.23 4.77
N ALA A 48 9.70 9.67 5.00
CA ALA A 48 8.66 8.83 5.57
C ALA A 48 8.23 7.65 4.68
N HIS A 49 8.71 7.58 3.42
CA HIS A 49 8.50 6.40 2.58
C HIS A 49 9.51 5.26 2.86
N THR A 50 10.62 5.56 3.51
CA THR A 50 11.73 4.62 3.75
C THR A 50 12.04 4.39 5.23
N ASN A 51 11.65 5.33 6.08
CA ASN A 51 11.88 5.25 7.52
C ASN A 51 10.59 4.79 8.22
N PRO A 52 10.59 3.61 8.88
CA PRO A 52 9.39 3.04 9.49
C PRO A 52 8.81 3.90 10.63
N GLU A 53 9.67 4.56 11.42
CA GLU A 53 9.23 5.42 12.52
C GLU A 53 8.52 6.67 11.99
N LEU A 54 9.06 7.32 10.94
CA LEU A 54 8.43 8.48 10.31
C LEU A 54 7.14 8.09 9.58
N MET A 55 7.13 6.91 8.92
CA MET A 55 5.94 6.37 8.28
C MET A 55 4.83 6.14 9.30
N ALA A 56 5.13 5.45 10.40
CA ALA A 56 4.18 5.20 11.47
C ALA A 56 3.68 6.51 12.12
N LYS A 57 4.59 7.45 12.40
CA LYS A 57 4.26 8.76 13.00
C LYS A 57 3.26 9.53 12.13
N LEU A 58 3.51 9.64 10.83
CA LEU A 58 2.61 10.35 9.90
C LEU A 58 1.27 9.62 9.73
N ALA A 59 1.27 8.28 9.71
CA ALA A 59 0.03 7.49 9.61
C ALA A 59 -0.87 7.67 10.85
N ILE A 60 -0.28 7.65 12.04
CA ILE A 60 -0.98 7.88 13.31
C ILE A 60 -1.52 9.31 13.38
N ALA A 61 -0.71 10.31 12.99
CA ALA A 61 -1.14 11.71 12.98
C ALA A 61 -2.39 11.91 12.11
N ASN A 62 -2.48 11.23 10.98
CA ASN A 62 -3.68 11.31 10.15
C ASN A 62 -4.93 10.75 10.85
N TYR A 63 -4.80 9.66 11.58
CA TYR A 63 -5.87 9.11 12.42
C TYR A 63 -6.24 10.06 13.57
N GLU A 64 -5.25 10.59 14.30
CA GLU A 64 -5.50 11.40 15.50
C GLU A 64 -6.02 12.81 15.21
N LEU A 65 -5.58 13.42 14.09
CA LEU A 65 -5.84 14.82 13.79
C LEU A 65 -6.91 15.05 12.72
N SER A 66 -7.25 14.05 11.89
CA SER A 66 -8.21 14.24 10.79
C SER A 66 -9.64 13.75 11.10
N GLY A 67 -9.82 12.99 12.18
CA GLY A 67 -11.10 12.36 12.51
C GLY A 67 -11.38 11.05 11.76
N LEU A 68 -10.42 10.52 11.00
CA LEU A 68 -10.52 9.20 10.41
C LEU A 68 -10.48 8.11 11.49
N GLU A 69 -11.25 7.05 11.30
CA GLU A 69 -11.42 5.96 12.28
C GLU A 69 -10.48 4.77 12.01
N ALA A 70 -9.50 4.93 11.13
CA ALA A 70 -8.50 3.91 10.79
C ALA A 70 -7.14 4.55 10.49
N VAL A 71 -6.07 3.82 10.79
CA VAL A 71 -4.72 4.16 10.34
C VAL A 71 -4.46 3.48 9.02
N ARG A 72 -3.94 4.20 8.02
CA ARG A 72 -3.64 3.66 6.71
C ARG A 72 -2.18 3.93 6.31
N LEU A 73 -1.48 2.87 5.88
CA LEU A 73 -0.11 2.92 5.35
C LEU A 73 0.13 1.75 4.37
N PRO A 74 1.14 1.82 3.46
CA PRO A 74 1.99 2.97 3.11
C PRO A 74 1.23 4.01 2.28
N TYR A 75 1.89 5.16 1.96
CA TYR A 75 1.24 6.29 1.29
C TYR A 75 1.29 6.24 -0.24
N CYS A 76 2.11 5.37 -0.82
CA CYS A 76 2.32 5.29 -2.27
C CYS A 76 1.95 3.91 -2.82
N LEU A 77 1.87 3.84 -4.14
CA LEU A 77 1.55 2.63 -4.90
C LEU A 77 2.78 2.11 -5.66
N THR A 78 3.97 2.11 -5.04
CA THR A 78 5.21 1.69 -5.73
C THR A 78 6.08 0.76 -4.89
N VAL A 79 5.60 0.31 -3.72
CA VAL A 79 6.39 -0.52 -2.80
C VAL A 79 6.63 -1.91 -3.37
N LEU A 80 5.56 -2.54 -3.86
CA LEU A 80 5.66 -3.90 -4.39
C LEU A 80 6.44 -3.95 -5.71
N VAL A 81 6.17 -3.01 -6.63
CA VAL A 81 6.85 -2.99 -7.93
C VAL A 81 8.32 -2.61 -7.82
N GLU A 82 8.72 -1.81 -6.81
CA GLU A 82 10.12 -1.57 -6.46
C GLU A 82 10.83 -2.89 -6.08
N ALA A 83 10.21 -3.68 -5.20
CA ALA A 83 10.74 -4.98 -4.78
C ALA A 83 10.81 -5.98 -5.95
N MET A 84 9.97 -5.80 -6.96
CA MET A 84 9.96 -6.57 -8.21
C MET A 84 10.93 -6.04 -9.27
N GLY A 85 11.70 -4.98 -8.99
CA GLY A 85 12.77 -4.47 -9.85
C GLY A 85 12.48 -3.22 -10.65
N CYS A 86 11.32 -2.56 -10.45
CA CYS A 86 11.09 -1.23 -11.02
C CYS A 86 12.02 -0.20 -10.38
N GLN A 87 12.54 0.73 -11.17
CA GLN A 87 13.22 1.90 -10.64
C GLN A 87 12.21 2.98 -10.24
N ILE A 88 12.39 3.53 -9.05
CA ILE A 88 11.46 4.46 -8.44
C ILE A 88 12.11 5.84 -8.27
N ASN A 89 11.44 6.88 -8.77
CA ASN A 89 11.69 8.24 -8.32
C ASN A 89 10.90 8.44 -7.01
N MET A 90 11.60 8.71 -5.93
CA MET A 90 11.01 8.82 -4.59
C MET A 90 10.11 10.06 -4.40
N GLY A 91 10.07 10.94 -5.39
CA GLY A 91 9.25 12.14 -5.33
C GLY A 91 9.84 13.24 -4.44
N THR A 92 8.97 14.06 -3.88
CA THR A 92 9.31 15.17 -3.01
C THR A 92 8.23 15.29 -1.91
N LYS A 93 8.33 16.26 -1.01
CA LYS A 93 7.33 16.50 0.04
C LYS A 93 5.88 16.61 -0.48
N ASN A 94 5.68 17.12 -1.70
CA ASN A 94 4.37 17.32 -2.31
C ASN A 94 4.14 16.46 -3.58
N ARG A 95 5.01 15.50 -3.84
CA ARG A 95 4.91 14.56 -4.97
C ARG A 95 5.25 13.16 -4.52
N GLN A 96 4.35 12.24 -4.77
CA GLN A 96 4.53 10.83 -4.42
C GLN A 96 5.59 10.13 -5.27
N PRO A 97 6.12 8.99 -4.80
CA PRO A 97 6.94 8.09 -5.59
C PRO A 97 6.26 7.63 -6.87
N SER A 98 7.03 7.48 -7.93
CA SER A 98 6.55 7.03 -9.23
C SER A 98 7.57 6.13 -9.91
N VAL A 99 7.09 5.16 -10.71
CA VAL A 99 7.94 4.31 -11.53
C VAL A 99 8.57 5.12 -12.65
N ILE A 100 9.87 4.98 -12.86
CA ILE A 100 10.63 5.63 -13.94
C ILE A 100 11.25 4.64 -14.93
N GLU A 101 11.51 3.38 -14.49
CA GLU A 101 11.94 2.31 -15.39
C GLU A 101 11.22 1.00 -15.06
N HIS A 102 10.86 0.27 -16.12
CA HIS A 102 10.15 -1.00 -16.07
C HIS A 102 11.14 -2.14 -16.36
N PRO A 103 11.19 -3.22 -15.56
CA PRO A 103 12.15 -4.30 -15.77
C PRO A 103 11.89 -5.13 -17.02
N TYR A 104 10.62 -5.24 -17.47
CA TYR A 104 10.20 -6.16 -18.53
C TYR A 104 9.43 -5.49 -19.68
N PRO A 105 9.86 -4.37 -20.26
CA PRO A 105 9.04 -3.61 -21.23
C PRO A 105 8.86 -4.28 -22.58
N LYS A 106 9.62 -5.33 -22.90
CA LYS A 106 9.63 -6.02 -24.21
C LYS A 106 9.26 -7.49 -24.15
N SER A 107 9.68 -8.20 -23.12
CA SER A 107 9.44 -9.63 -22.89
C SER A 107 9.40 -9.90 -21.39
N LEU A 108 8.92 -11.10 -21.01
CA LEU A 108 8.94 -11.58 -19.63
C LEU A 108 10.07 -12.61 -19.39
N ASP A 109 11.11 -12.61 -20.22
CA ASP A 109 12.24 -13.52 -20.06
C ASP A 109 12.93 -13.28 -18.70
N GLY A 110 12.95 -14.30 -17.86
CA GLY A 110 13.49 -14.20 -16.50
C GLY A 110 12.59 -13.49 -15.47
N ALA A 111 11.37 -13.10 -15.87
CA ALA A 111 10.42 -12.50 -14.93
C ALA A 111 9.90 -13.57 -13.97
N ALA A 112 10.06 -13.33 -12.68
CA ALA A 112 9.54 -14.16 -11.60
C ALA A 112 9.39 -13.35 -10.33
N VAL A 113 8.59 -13.84 -9.39
CA VAL A 113 8.57 -13.28 -8.03
C VAL A 113 9.89 -13.62 -7.34
N PRO A 114 10.64 -12.63 -6.83
CA PRO A 114 11.88 -12.89 -6.10
C PRO A 114 11.62 -13.76 -4.87
N ALA A 115 12.45 -14.78 -4.64
CA ALA A 115 12.33 -15.63 -3.46
C ALA A 115 12.50 -14.87 -2.14
N ASP A 116 13.22 -13.76 -2.18
CA ASP A 116 13.46 -12.82 -1.07
C ASP A 116 12.61 -11.54 -1.18
N LEU A 117 11.44 -11.60 -1.85
CA LEU A 117 10.56 -10.44 -2.11
C LEU A 117 10.34 -9.57 -0.88
N LEU A 118 10.04 -10.18 0.26
CA LEU A 118 9.73 -9.48 1.50
C LEU A 118 10.93 -8.77 2.16
N GLN A 119 12.14 -9.05 1.70
CA GLN A 119 13.39 -8.39 2.13
C GLN A 119 13.82 -7.28 1.17
N LYS A 120 13.11 -7.08 0.03
CA LYS A 120 13.51 -6.12 -1.02
C LYS A 120 12.82 -4.77 -0.89
N GLY A 121 13.48 -3.77 -1.45
CA GLY A 121 12.97 -2.41 -1.53
C GLY A 121 12.52 -1.87 -0.18
N ARG A 122 11.36 -1.23 -0.17
CA ARG A 122 10.76 -0.65 1.05
C ARG A 122 9.82 -1.59 1.80
N ILE A 123 9.63 -2.84 1.34
CA ILE A 123 8.74 -3.79 2.03
C ILE A 123 9.11 -3.94 3.52
N PRO A 124 10.40 -4.14 3.91
CA PRO A 124 10.75 -4.25 5.32
C PRO A 124 10.35 -3.01 6.15
N ALA A 125 10.54 -1.83 5.59
CA ALA A 125 10.18 -0.58 6.27
C ALA A 125 8.66 -0.45 6.48
N VAL A 126 7.86 -0.87 5.49
CA VAL A 126 6.39 -0.87 5.61
C VAL A 126 5.93 -1.87 6.67
N LEU A 127 6.46 -3.10 6.65
CA LEU A 127 6.08 -4.13 7.62
C LEU A 127 6.46 -3.73 9.05
N GLU A 128 7.61 -3.10 9.23
CA GLU A 128 8.03 -2.57 10.53
C GLU A 128 7.14 -1.39 10.97
N ALA A 129 6.80 -0.48 10.06
CA ALA A 129 5.88 0.62 10.36
C ALA A 129 4.49 0.12 10.80
N ILE A 130 3.97 -0.97 10.20
CA ILE A 130 2.71 -1.59 10.61
C ILE A 130 2.79 -2.09 12.06
N LYS A 131 3.90 -2.72 12.46
CA LYS A 131 4.11 -3.18 13.84
C LYS A 131 4.13 -2.00 14.82
N ILE A 132 4.91 -0.96 14.50
CA ILE A 132 4.99 0.27 15.31
C ILE A 132 3.60 0.89 15.47
N VAL A 133 2.83 0.99 14.39
CA VAL A 133 1.45 1.50 14.46
C VAL A 133 0.60 0.62 15.37
N ARG A 134 0.64 -0.71 15.20
CA ARG A 134 -0.14 -1.65 16.02
C ARG A 134 0.17 -1.52 17.51
N GLU A 135 1.44 -1.37 17.87
CA GLU A 135 1.86 -1.17 19.25
C GLU A 135 1.33 0.15 19.84
N LYS A 136 1.33 1.22 19.05
CA LYS A 136 0.91 2.55 19.50
C LYS A 136 -0.60 2.74 19.60
N VAL A 137 -1.37 2.27 18.60
CA VAL A 137 -2.83 2.51 18.57
C VAL A 137 -3.64 1.38 19.22
N GLY A 138 -3.01 0.26 19.55
CA GLY A 138 -3.65 -0.89 20.21
C GLY A 138 -4.56 -1.71 19.27
N PRO A 139 -5.26 -2.73 19.83
CA PRO A 139 -6.00 -3.71 19.03
C PRO A 139 -7.33 -3.20 18.48
N ASP A 140 -7.89 -2.13 19.07
CA ASP A 140 -9.25 -1.65 18.79
C ASP A 140 -9.32 -0.64 17.62
N VAL A 141 -8.16 -0.13 17.16
CA VAL A 141 -8.06 0.73 15.98
C VAL A 141 -7.72 -0.13 14.75
N PRO A 142 -8.49 -0.03 13.66
CA PRO A 142 -8.18 -0.76 12.45
C PRO A 142 -6.94 -0.16 11.74
N ILE A 143 -6.09 -1.05 11.23
CA ILE A 143 -4.98 -0.67 10.37
C ILE A 143 -5.29 -1.19 8.96
N ILE A 144 -5.24 -0.30 7.98
CA ILE A 144 -5.47 -0.60 6.58
C ILE A 144 -4.11 -0.68 5.88
N GLY A 145 -3.66 -1.90 5.58
CA GLY A 145 -2.51 -2.14 4.72
C GLY A 145 -2.87 -1.82 3.27
N GLY A 146 -2.17 -0.87 2.65
CA GLY A 146 -2.43 -0.47 1.28
C GLY A 146 -1.43 -1.07 0.30
N MET A 147 -1.92 -1.63 -0.81
CA MET A 147 -1.09 -2.15 -1.89
C MET A 147 -1.75 -1.98 -3.25
N GLU A 148 -0.97 -2.12 -4.30
CA GLU A 148 -1.45 -2.15 -5.67
C GLU A 148 -2.15 -3.47 -5.98
N GLY A 149 -3.20 -3.42 -6.81
CA GLY A 149 -3.81 -4.63 -7.37
C GLY A 149 -2.96 -5.22 -8.51
N PRO A 150 -3.16 -6.51 -8.87
CA PRO A 150 -2.35 -7.21 -9.87
C PRO A 150 -2.26 -6.51 -11.23
N ILE A 151 -3.32 -5.84 -11.69
CA ILE A 151 -3.33 -5.10 -12.95
C ILE A 151 -2.32 -3.94 -12.91
N THR A 152 -2.29 -3.19 -11.82
CA THR A 152 -1.34 -2.08 -11.65
C THR A 152 0.09 -2.61 -11.57
N VAL A 153 0.32 -3.62 -10.74
CA VAL A 153 1.64 -4.27 -10.61
C VAL A 153 2.13 -4.78 -11.97
N ALA A 154 1.31 -5.55 -12.69
CA ALA A 154 1.69 -6.06 -14.02
C ALA A 154 1.99 -4.93 -15.00
N SER A 155 1.15 -3.87 -15.03
CA SER A 155 1.37 -2.73 -15.93
C SER A 155 2.64 -1.97 -15.61
N ASP A 156 3.03 -1.88 -14.34
CA ASP A 156 4.27 -1.22 -13.93
C ASP A 156 5.51 -2.09 -14.22
N LEU A 157 5.39 -3.41 -14.16
CA LEU A 157 6.49 -4.30 -14.53
C LEU A 157 6.84 -4.23 -16.03
N VAL A 158 5.82 -4.07 -16.90
CA VAL A 158 6.02 -4.14 -18.36
C VAL A 158 5.82 -2.83 -19.10
N SER A 159 5.47 -1.75 -18.45
CA SER A 159 4.91 -0.48 -18.91
C SER A 159 3.44 -0.57 -19.32
N VAL A 160 2.68 0.47 -19.03
CA VAL A 160 1.25 0.58 -19.42
C VAL A 160 1.05 0.36 -20.91
N LYS A 161 1.95 0.92 -21.75
CA LYS A 161 1.90 0.76 -23.21
C LYS A 161 2.05 -0.71 -23.64
N SER A 162 3.00 -1.43 -23.08
CA SER A 162 3.22 -2.86 -23.37
C SER A 162 2.06 -3.69 -22.86
N PHE A 163 1.59 -3.45 -21.64
CA PHE A 163 0.47 -4.14 -21.02
C PHE A 163 -0.81 -4.04 -21.86
N MET A 164 -1.19 -2.83 -22.27
CA MET A 164 -2.36 -2.60 -23.15
C MET A 164 -2.20 -3.22 -24.52
N LYS A 165 -0.99 -3.23 -25.09
CA LYS A 165 -0.74 -3.89 -26.36
C LYS A 165 -0.82 -5.41 -26.24
N TRP A 166 -0.31 -5.98 -25.16
CA TRP A 166 -0.33 -7.43 -24.94
C TRP A 166 -1.74 -7.96 -24.67
N SER A 167 -2.58 -7.21 -23.99
CA SER A 167 -3.97 -7.61 -23.75
C SER A 167 -4.78 -7.89 -25.05
N ILE A 168 -4.33 -7.35 -26.19
CA ILE A 168 -4.99 -7.53 -27.48
C ILE A 168 -4.17 -8.46 -28.42
N LYS A 169 -2.84 -8.34 -28.40
CA LYS A 169 -1.97 -8.92 -29.43
C LYS A 169 -1.08 -10.07 -28.94
N LYS A 170 -0.92 -10.23 -27.63
CA LYS A 170 -0.05 -11.23 -27.01
C LYS A 170 -0.65 -11.63 -25.65
N THR A 171 -1.83 -12.25 -25.71
CA THR A 171 -2.61 -12.60 -24.52
C THR A 171 -1.84 -13.50 -23.55
N ASP A 172 -1.03 -14.42 -24.07
CA ASP A 172 -0.18 -15.30 -23.23
C ASP A 172 0.80 -14.49 -22.35
N LEU A 173 1.45 -13.45 -22.90
CA LEU A 173 2.33 -12.56 -22.11
C LEU A 173 1.53 -11.68 -21.15
N PHE A 174 0.34 -11.27 -21.52
CA PHE A 174 -0.56 -10.51 -20.66
C PHE A 174 -0.98 -11.33 -19.43
N GLU A 175 -1.42 -12.57 -19.64
CA GLU A 175 -1.81 -13.50 -18.59
C GLU A 175 -0.62 -13.84 -17.68
N GLN A 176 0.54 -14.16 -18.27
CA GLN A 176 1.76 -14.43 -17.50
C GLN A 176 2.17 -13.23 -16.63
N ALA A 177 2.05 -11.99 -17.12
CA ALA A 177 2.36 -10.80 -16.33
C ALA A 177 1.39 -10.66 -15.15
N LEU A 178 0.09 -10.96 -15.36
CA LEU A 178 -0.91 -10.94 -14.29
C LEU A 178 -0.68 -12.04 -13.25
N ASP A 179 -0.28 -13.23 -13.67
CA ASP A 179 0.01 -14.34 -12.76
C ASP A 179 1.18 -13.98 -11.82
N ILE A 180 2.29 -13.48 -12.38
CA ILE A 180 3.45 -13.02 -11.59
C ILE A 180 3.06 -11.91 -10.64
N ALA A 181 2.29 -10.92 -11.11
CA ALA A 181 1.83 -9.82 -10.29
C ALA A 181 0.89 -10.27 -9.17
N THR A 182 0.02 -11.24 -9.44
CA THR A 182 -0.92 -11.80 -8.47
C THR A 182 -0.19 -12.58 -7.38
N GLU A 183 0.77 -13.42 -7.76
CA GLU A 183 1.61 -14.15 -6.80
C GLU A 183 2.36 -13.21 -5.86
N ALA A 184 3.00 -12.16 -6.42
CA ALA A 184 3.70 -11.15 -5.62
C ALA A 184 2.75 -10.39 -4.68
N ALA A 185 1.56 -10.02 -5.18
CA ALA A 185 0.55 -9.32 -4.40
C ALA A 185 0.04 -10.18 -3.23
N ILE A 186 -0.22 -11.47 -3.45
CA ILE A 186 -0.63 -12.41 -2.39
C ILE A 186 0.47 -12.55 -1.33
N ALA A 187 1.73 -12.71 -1.75
CA ALA A 187 2.85 -12.82 -0.82
C ALA A 187 2.99 -11.57 0.07
N TYR A 188 2.87 -10.38 -0.52
CA TYR A 188 2.95 -9.12 0.23
C TYR A 188 1.74 -8.89 1.13
N ALA A 189 0.51 -9.16 0.65
CA ALA A 189 -0.70 -9.04 1.46
C ALA A 189 -0.68 -9.93 2.70
N ASN A 190 -0.18 -11.17 2.56
CA ASN A 190 -0.06 -12.11 3.68
C ASN A 190 1.00 -11.68 4.73
N ALA A 191 1.95 -10.83 4.35
CA ALA A 191 2.98 -10.32 5.25
C ALA A 191 2.52 -9.09 6.05
N MET A 192 1.53 -8.33 5.53
CA MET A 192 0.93 -7.16 6.20
C MET A 192 -0.12 -7.54 7.24
#